data_b21d6b17ba173de683d1105d06bc7d1e
#
_entry.id   b21d6b17ba173de683d1105d06bc7d1e
#
_cell.length_a   1.000
_cell.length_b   1.000
_cell.length_c   1.000
_cell.angle_alpha   90.00
_cell.angle_beta   90.00
_cell.angle_gamma   90.00
#
_symmetry.space_group_name_H-M   'P 1'
#
loop_
_entity.id
_entity.type
_entity.pdbx_description
1 polymer ?
#
loop_
_entity_poly.entity_id
_entity_poly.type
_entity_poly.pdbx_seq_one_letter_code
_entity_poly.pdbx_strand_id
1 'polypeptide(L)'
;MVEEYLEYPAISTYDKLDMAIDNILSIDPAIRPLDDNKRYGGLLEFSKEDNREFILVGDLHGNTKNLKAILQDEQNLYKLKRNEAILVILGDAIHFDTIGKLSDMESSIAMLDIIIRLLNEYPDNVFYLLGNHETFSERLSKNGVRQGTLFRNTLYKRRGRRYVELMQEFFDALPVFVKHEHFLAVHAGPARGGISRENIINIRSKPDLLKQLTWNRLNETRSYPSKKEYSPYDLDRMRMMLRCPPDIPVIVGHNPMWKIDDKDSIWTNLFNTENHVILYSDHNEICTYVSIDSSKRFQVKHANLKEKKQKFVLGDY
;
A
#
# COMPACT_ATOMS: atom_id res chain seq x y z
N MET A 1 13.09 14.90 -44.29
CA MET A 1 13.85 14.48 -43.12
C MET A 1 13.07 13.36 -42.48
N VAL A 2 13.56 12.14 -42.62
CA VAL A 2 12.99 10.95 -41.98
C VAL A 2 13.52 10.99 -40.55
N GLU A 3 12.63 11.21 -39.57
CA GLU A 3 12.96 11.00 -38.16
C GLU A 3 13.23 9.49 -37.99
N GLU A 4 14.48 9.14 -37.80
CA GLU A 4 14.88 7.82 -37.29
C GLU A 4 14.32 7.70 -35.87
N TYR A 5 13.21 7.03 -35.74
CA TYR A 5 12.77 6.47 -34.47
C TYR A 5 13.81 5.42 -34.07
N LEU A 6 14.69 5.80 -33.15
CA LEU A 6 15.48 4.82 -32.40
C LEU A 6 14.50 3.95 -31.63
N GLU A 7 14.17 2.78 -32.15
CA GLU A 7 13.49 1.72 -31.41
C GLU A 7 14.41 1.28 -30.27
N TYR A 8 14.20 1.85 -29.08
CA TYR A 8 14.77 1.28 -27.87
C TYR A 8 14.17 -0.10 -27.70
N PRO A 9 14.98 -1.16 -27.48
CA PRO A 9 14.47 -2.50 -27.27
C PRO A 9 13.46 -2.47 -26.11
N ALA A 10 12.25 -2.98 -26.32
CA ALA A 10 11.23 -3.00 -25.29
C ALA A 10 11.78 -3.73 -24.04
N ILE A 11 11.88 -3.01 -22.92
CA ILE A 11 12.35 -3.56 -21.66
C ILE A 11 11.46 -4.73 -21.27
N SER A 12 12.04 -5.89 -20.98
CA SER A 12 11.26 -7.09 -20.63
C SER A 12 10.50 -6.89 -19.31
N THR A 13 9.42 -7.64 -19.13
CA THR A 13 8.67 -7.61 -17.84
C THR A 13 9.53 -8.05 -16.67
N TYR A 14 10.54 -8.89 -16.91
CA TYR A 14 11.52 -9.29 -15.94
C TYR A 14 12.40 -8.10 -15.52
N ASP A 15 13.00 -7.41 -16.48
CA ASP A 15 13.89 -6.27 -16.21
C ASP A 15 13.12 -5.12 -15.53
N LYS A 16 11.84 -4.92 -15.85
CA LYS A 16 10.98 -3.94 -15.17
C LYS A 16 10.80 -4.28 -13.68
N LEU A 17 10.61 -5.55 -13.35
CA LEU A 17 10.45 -6.00 -11.97
C LEU A 17 11.78 -5.88 -11.21
N ASP A 18 12.89 -6.27 -11.82
CA ASP A 18 14.23 -6.15 -11.26
C ASP A 18 14.56 -4.69 -10.95
N MET A 19 14.33 -3.79 -11.91
CA MET A 19 14.49 -2.34 -11.72
C MET A 19 13.60 -1.78 -10.58
N ALA A 20 12.35 -2.28 -10.43
CA ALA A 20 11.50 -1.84 -9.34
C ALA A 20 12.03 -2.30 -7.97
N ILE A 21 12.63 -3.48 -7.88
CA ILE A 21 13.30 -3.96 -6.67
C ILE A 21 14.50 -3.06 -6.36
N ASP A 22 15.34 -2.78 -7.35
CA ASP A 22 16.48 -1.90 -7.19
C ASP A 22 16.07 -0.49 -6.71
N ASN A 23 15.01 0.07 -7.27
CA ASN A 23 14.45 1.36 -6.84
C ASN A 23 14.00 1.31 -5.37
N ILE A 24 13.30 0.25 -4.95
CA ILE A 24 12.87 0.07 -3.56
C ILE A 24 14.07 -0.11 -2.62
N LEU A 25 15.11 -0.79 -3.07
CA LEU A 25 16.33 -1.04 -2.30
C LEU A 25 17.33 0.11 -2.36
N SER A 26 17.11 1.14 -3.18
CA SER A 26 17.93 2.33 -3.28
C SER A 26 17.30 3.58 -2.65
N ILE A 27 16.14 3.46 -1.99
CA ILE A 27 15.51 4.57 -1.26
C ILE A 27 16.54 5.15 -0.27
N ASP A 28 16.67 6.48 -0.25
CA ASP A 28 17.59 7.18 0.65
C ASP A 28 17.45 6.65 2.10
N PRO A 29 18.56 6.22 2.73
CA PRO A 29 18.54 5.79 4.13
C PRO A 29 18.01 6.83 5.12
N ALA A 30 18.01 8.11 4.76
CA ALA A 30 17.33 9.17 5.53
C ALA A 30 15.80 8.99 5.54
N ILE A 31 15.23 8.43 4.47
CA ILE A 31 13.79 8.10 4.36
C ILE A 31 13.54 6.65 4.80
N ARG A 32 14.40 5.73 4.39
CA ARG A 32 14.27 4.30 4.71
C ARG A 32 15.48 3.79 5.47
N PRO A 33 15.52 3.94 6.81
CA PRO A 33 16.65 3.52 7.62
C PRO A 33 17.01 2.05 7.45
N LEU A 34 18.31 1.74 7.49
CA LEU A 34 18.78 0.37 7.44
C LEU A 34 18.56 -0.35 8.77
N ASP A 35 18.28 -1.65 8.71
CA ASP A 35 18.18 -2.53 9.88
C ASP A 35 19.57 -2.82 10.48
N ASP A 36 19.61 -3.54 11.61
CA ASP A 36 20.85 -3.90 12.29
C ASP A 36 21.78 -4.77 11.41
N ASN A 37 21.25 -5.41 10.39
CA ASN A 37 22.00 -6.22 9.42
C ASN A 37 22.40 -5.42 8.16
N LYS A 38 22.27 -4.09 8.18
CA LYS A 38 22.58 -3.21 7.04
C LYS A 38 21.69 -3.45 5.81
N ARG A 39 20.49 -3.99 5.99
CA ARG A 39 19.47 -4.15 4.95
C ARG A 39 18.42 -3.05 5.10
N TYR A 40 17.69 -2.76 4.05
CA TYR A 40 16.61 -1.78 4.09
C TYR A 40 15.51 -2.20 5.07
N GLY A 41 15.22 -1.32 6.01
CA GLY A 41 14.23 -1.54 7.07
C GLY A 41 12.78 -1.51 6.59
N GLY A 42 11.86 -1.76 7.53
CA GLY A 42 10.44 -1.72 7.25
C GLY A 42 9.81 -0.32 7.33
N LEU A 43 10.55 0.69 7.80
CA LEU A 43 10.05 2.04 8.03
C LEU A 43 10.37 2.96 6.84
N LEU A 44 9.36 3.73 6.42
CA LEU A 44 9.54 4.97 5.67
C LEU A 44 9.28 6.14 6.61
N GLU A 45 10.26 7.02 6.79
CA GLU A 45 10.17 8.16 7.69
C GLU A 45 10.44 9.45 6.91
N PHE A 46 9.39 10.21 6.64
CA PHE A 46 9.49 11.45 5.89
C PHE A 46 9.73 12.64 6.81
N SER A 47 10.54 13.58 6.36
CA SER A 47 10.82 14.82 7.06
C SER A 47 9.58 15.71 7.12
N LYS A 48 9.46 16.47 8.19
CA LYS A 48 8.45 17.54 8.34
C LYS A 48 8.60 18.66 7.30
N GLU A 49 9.78 18.77 6.71
CA GLU A 49 10.12 19.76 5.71
C GLU A 49 9.72 19.32 4.29
N ASP A 50 9.26 18.07 4.14
CA ASP A 50 8.68 17.60 2.89
C ASP A 50 7.31 18.27 2.69
N ASN A 51 7.26 19.17 1.72
CA ASN A 51 6.07 19.96 1.41
C ASN A 51 5.21 19.33 0.31
N ARG A 52 5.54 18.12 -0.15
CA ARG A 52 4.74 17.41 -1.14
C ARG A 52 3.40 16.98 -0.55
N GLU A 53 2.39 16.90 -1.39
CA GLU A 53 1.10 16.33 -1.02
C GLU A 53 1.23 14.81 -0.88
N PHE A 54 0.72 14.24 0.22
CA PHE A 54 0.63 12.78 0.37
C PHE A 54 -0.73 12.28 -0.09
N ILE A 55 -0.73 11.35 -1.03
CA ILE A 55 -1.90 10.67 -1.56
C ILE A 55 -1.87 9.23 -1.02
N LEU A 56 -2.77 8.90 -0.09
CA LEU A 56 -2.83 7.59 0.55
C LEU A 56 -3.97 6.79 -0.06
N VAL A 57 -3.66 5.58 -0.49
CA VAL A 57 -4.58 4.64 -1.14
C VAL A 57 -4.67 3.38 -0.29
N GLY A 58 -5.87 3.00 0.11
CA GLY A 58 -6.13 1.74 0.82
C GLY A 58 -6.15 0.53 -0.11
N ASP A 59 -6.75 -0.55 0.36
CA ASP A 59 -6.86 -1.82 -0.36
C ASP A 59 -7.46 -1.64 -1.76
N LEU A 60 -6.88 -2.27 -2.77
CA LEU A 60 -7.32 -2.18 -4.18
C LEU A 60 -7.79 -3.53 -4.74
N HIS A 61 -7.36 -4.63 -4.15
CA HIS A 61 -7.78 -6.00 -4.46
C HIS A 61 -7.91 -6.32 -5.96
N GLY A 62 -6.89 -5.96 -6.75
CA GLY A 62 -6.86 -6.22 -8.20
C GLY A 62 -7.73 -5.26 -9.04
N ASN A 63 -8.43 -4.32 -8.43
CA ASN A 63 -9.29 -3.38 -9.15
C ASN A 63 -8.49 -2.22 -9.77
N THR A 64 -7.90 -2.49 -10.92
CA THR A 64 -7.07 -1.52 -11.65
C THR A 64 -7.81 -0.24 -12.05
N LYS A 65 -9.15 -0.29 -12.16
CA LYS A 65 -9.97 0.90 -12.48
C LYS A 65 -9.90 1.93 -11.35
N ASN A 66 -9.88 1.47 -10.10
CA ASN A 66 -9.83 2.33 -8.93
C ASN A 66 -8.49 3.08 -8.86
N LEU A 67 -7.37 2.36 -8.99
CA LEU A 67 -6.06 3.01 -9.04
C LEU A 67 -5.96 4.03 -10.18
N LYS A 68 -6.43 3.68 -11.38
CA LYS A 68 -6.44 4.60 -12.53
C LYS A 68 -7.31 5.82 -12.28
N ALA A 69 -8.47 5.66 -11.64
CA ALA A 69 -9.35 6.78 -11.29
C ALA A 69 -8.65 7.73 -10.30
N ILE A 70 -8.01 7.20 -9.25
CA ILE A 70 -7.24 8.02 -8.29
C ILE A 70 -6.11 8.77 -9.01
N LEU A 71 -5.36 8.13 -9.90
CA LEU A 71 -4.26 8.76 -10.63
C LEU A 71 -4.74 9.88 -11.57
N GLN A 72 -5.96 9.78 -12.10
CA GLN A 72 -6.58 10.80 -12.95
C GLN A 72 -7.23 11.93 -12.15
N ASP A 73 -7.70 11.63 -10.95
CA ASP A 73 -8.39 12.61 -10.11
C ASP A 73 -7.44 13.72 -9.69
N GLU A 74 -7.95 14.94 -9.64
CA GLU A 74 -7.19 16.15 -9.29
C GLU A 74 -5.77 16.23 -9.92
N GLN A 75 -5.57 15.58 -11.06
CA GLN A 75 -4.29 15.50 -11.77
C GLN A 75 -3.17 14.82 -10.95
N ASN A 76 -3.51 13.84 -10.10
CA ASN A 76 -2.56 13.18 -9.21
C ASN A 76 -1.34 12.62 -9.95
N LEU A 77 -1.53 11.96 -11.09
CA LEU A 77 -0.41 11.48 -11.92
C LEU A 77 0.51 12.63 -12.38
N TYR A 78 -0.06 13.79 -12.71
CA TYR A 78 0.72 14.95 -13.11
C TYR A 78 1.49 15.56 -11.94
N LYS A 79 0.90 15.57 -10.74
CA LYS A 79 1.61 15.99 -9.51
C LYS A 79 2.79 15.05 -9.20
N LEU A 80 2.62 13.71 -9.37
CA LEU A 80 3.73 12.75 -9.25
C LEU A 80 4.85 13.07 -10.24
N LYS A 81 4.52 13.28 -11.51
CA LYS A 81 5.50 13.61 -12.56
C LYS A 81 6.27 14.91 -12.26
N ARG A 82 5.67 15.87 -11.56
CA ARG A 82 6.29 17.14 -11.19
C ARG A 82 6.97 17.13 -9.84
N ASN A 83 7.00 15.98 -9.16
CA ASN A 83 7.52 15.87 -7.80
C ASN A 83 6.76 16.76 -6.78
N GLU A 84 5.48 16.97 -7.01
CA GLU A 84 4.59 17.78 -6.15
C GLU A 84 3.79 16.90 -5.17
N ALA A 85 3.72 15.58 -5.43
CA ALA A 85 3.01 14.63 -4.57
C ALA A 85 3.80 13.34 -4.35
N ILE A 86 3.44 12.65 -3.28
CA ILE A 86 3.88 11.29 -2.91
C ILE A 86 2.64 10.40 -2.89
N LEU A 87 2.67 9.30 -3.63
CA LEU A 87 1.66 8.26 -3.59
C LEU A 87 2.11 7.14 -2.66
N VAL A 88 1.28 6.78 -1.70
CA VAL A 88 1.48 5.62 -0.83
C VAL A 88 0.30 4.66 -0.97
N ILE A 89 0.56 3.45 -1.48
CA ILE A 89 -0.40 2.36 -1.51
C ILE A 89 -0.20 1.53 -0.24
N LEU A 90 -1.24 1.38 0.58
CA LEU A 90 -1.15 0.80 1.92
C LEU A 90 -1.08 -0.74 1.95
N GLY A 91 -0.91 -1.39 0.80
CA GLY A 91 -0.91 -2.85 0.67
C GLY A 91 -2.22 -3.39 0.12
N ASP A 92 -2.33 -4.72 0.02
CA ASP A 92 -3.49 -5.44 -0.51
C ASP A 92 -3.97 -4.90 -1.86
N ALA A 93 -2.99 -4.61 -2.74
CA ALA A 93 -3.32 -4.18 -4.09
C ALA A 93 -3.79 -5.34 -4.98
N ILE A 94 -3.43 -6.58 -4.65
CA ILE A 94 -3.72 -7.79 -5.43
C ILE A 94 -4.78 -8.68 -4.76
N HIS A 95 -5.25 -9.69 -5.50
CA HIS A 95 -6.25 -10.68 -5.11
C HIS A 95 -7.64 -10.08 -4.84
N PHE A 96 -8.56 -10.30 -5.78
CA PHE A 96 -9.95 -9.89 -5.56
C PHE A 96 -10.51 -10.42 -4.24
N ASP A 97 -11.20 -9.55 -3.52
CA ASP A 97 -11.88 -9.87 -2.26
C ASP A 97 -13.38 -10.19 -2.46
N THR A 98 -13.90 -9.99 -3.66
CA THR A 98 -15.30 -10.18 -4.01
C THR A 98 -15.61 -11.64 -4.35
N ILE A 99 -16.66 -12.20 -3.73
CA ILE A 99 -17.17 -13.54 -4.05
C ILE A 99 -17.50 -13.62 -5.56
N GLY A 100 -17.08 -14.72 -6.20
CA GLY A 100 -17.21 -14.92 -7.65
C GLY A 100 -15.99 -14.45 -8.46
N LYS A 101 -15.08 -13.63 -7.88
CA LYS A 101 -13.84 -13.18 -8.52
C LYS A 101 -12.56 -13.63 -7.79
N LEU A 102 -12.68 -14.39 -6.71
CA LEU A 102 -11.55 -14.80 -5.87
C LEU A 102 -10.44 -15.56 -6.62
N SER A 103 -10.75 -16.17 -7.75
CA SER A 103 -9.80 -16.90 -8.59
C SER A 103 -9.25 -16.09 -9.77
N ASP A 104 -9.64 -14.83 -9.91
CA ASP A 104 -9.10 -13.94 -10.95
C ASP A 104 -7.72 -13.45 -10.57
N MET A 105 -6.68 -14.08 -11.12
CA MET A 105 -5.29 -13.71 -10.91
C MET A 105 -4.75 -12.80 -12.03
N GLU A 106 -5.41 -12.71 -13.16
CA GLU A 106 -5.00 -11.83 -14.26
C GLU A 106 -5.11 -10.36 -13.84
N SER A 107 -6.17 -10.00 -13.11
CA SER A 107 -6.32 -8.65 -12.54
C SER A 107 -5.22 -8.31 -11.54
N SER A 108 -4.77 -9.29 -10.75
CA SER A 108 -3.65 -9.12 -9.83
C SER A 108 -2.34 -8.86 -10.59
N ILE A 109 -2.10 -9.59 -11.68
CA ILE A 109 -0.94 -9.37 -12.56
C ILE A 109 -1.00 -7.97 -13.18
N ALA A 110 -2.15 -7.59 -13.73
CA ALA A 110 -2.34 -6.27 -14.33
C ALA A 110 -2.16 -5.13 -13.31
N MET A 111 -2.59 -5.32 -12.06
CA MET A 111 -2.38 -4.35 -10.97
C MET A 111 -0.90 -4.19 -10.68
N LEU A 112 -0.17 -5.29 -10.51
CA LEU A 112 1.27 -5.24 -10.25
C LEU A 112 2.04 -4.60 -11.40
N ASP A 113 1.66 -4.87 -12.66
CA ASP A 113 2.29 -4.21 -13.81
C ASP A 113 2.16 -2.68 -13.77
N ILE A 114 1.00 -2.18 -13.31
CA ILE A 114 0.80 -0.73 -13.11
C ILE A 114 1.67 -0.23 -11.97
N ILE A 115 1.69 -0.93 -10.82
CA ILE A 115 2.46 -0.51 -9.64
C ILE A 115 3.97 -0.54 -9.93
N ILE A 116 4.48 -1.63 -10.53
CA ILE A 116 5.89 -1.76 -10.95
C ILE A 116 6.27 -0.61 -11.88
N ARG A 117 5.40 -0.26 -12.81
CA ARG A 117 5.63 0.85 -13.71
C ARG A 117 5.71 2.18 -12.96
N LEU A 118 4.77 2.45 -12.04
CA LEU A 118 4.77 3.66 -11.23
C LEU A 118 6.04 3.77 -10.37
N LEU A 119 6.49 2.66 -9.76
CA LEU A 119 7.73 2.59 -8.99
C LEU A 119 8.97 2.90 -9.84
N ASN A 120 8.94 2.50 -11.12
CA ASN A 120 10.05 2.77 -12.04
C ASN A 120 10.03 4.18 -12.62
N GLU A 121 8.84 4.71 -12.92
CA GLU A 121 8.70 6.06 -13.47
C GLU A 121 8.87 7.15 -12.40
N TYR A 122 8.49 6.86 -11.14
CA TYR A 122 8.48 7.82 -10.02
C TYR A 122 9.09 7.23 -8.75
N PRO A 123 10.37 6.80 -8.77
CA PRO A 123 10.98 6.06 -7.65
C PRO A 123 11.04 6.83 -6.33
N ASP A 124 11.10 8.17 -6.39
CA ASP A 124 11.15 9.05 -5.22
C ASP A 124 9.76 9.47 -4.72
N ASN A 125 8.69 9.09 -5.43
CA ASN A 125 7.36 9.61 -5.19
C ASN A 125 6.29 8.53 -5.03
N VAL A 126 6.59 7.29 -5.38
CA VAL A 126 5.63 6.17 -5.26
C VAL A 126 6.18 5.13 -4.31
N PHE A 127 5.38 4.82 -3.30
CA PHE A 127 5.70 3.82 -2.29
C PHE A 127 4.56 2.82 -2.16
N TYR A 128 4.92 1.54 -2.10
CA TYR A 128 3.98 0.46 -1.93
C TYR A 128 4.33 -0.30 -0.66
N LEU A 129 3.38 -0.38 0.28
CA LEU A 129 3.56 -1.09 1.53
C LEU A 129 3.17 -2.56 1.39
N LEU A 130 3.79 -3.39 2.20
CA LEU A 130 3.42 -4.81 2.33
C LEU A 130 2.08 -4.93 3.07
N GLY A 131 1.08 -5.50 2.40
CA GLY A 131 -0.15 -5.98 3.01
C GLY A 131 -0.09 -7.49 3.26
N ASN A 132 -1.21 -8.08 3.67
CA ASN A 132 -1.28 -9.52 3.86
C ASN A 132 -1.55 -10.30 2.56
N HIS A 133 -1.97 -9.63 1.51
CA HIS A 133 -2.19 -10.23 0.20
C HIS A 133 -0.93 -10.29 -0.67
N GLU A 134 0.13 -9.54 -0.39
CA GLU A 134 1.40 -9.56 -1.11
C GLU A 134 2.21 -10.82 -0.74
N THR A 135 1.67 -12.00 -1.09
CA THR A 135 2.25 -13.29 -0.68
C THR A 135 1.88 -14.44 -1.61
N PHE A 136 2.74 -15.45 -1.67
CA PHE A 136 2.47 -16.75 -2.27
C PHE A 136 2.03 -17.83 -1.26
N SER A 137 1.81 -17.44 -0.01
CA SER A 137 1.45 -18.37 1.05
C SER A 137 0.12 -19.07 0.78
N GLU A 138 0.08 -20.39 0.94
CA GLU A 138 -1.17 -21.17 0.90
C GLU A 138 -2.14 -20.82 2.03
N ARG A 139 -1.65 -20.16 3.10
CA ARG A 139 -2.46 -19.68 4.22
C ARG A 139 -3.37 -18.53 3.82
N LEU A 140 -3.04 -17.81 2.73
CA LEU A 140 -3.93 -16.81 2.15
C LEU A 140 -5.05 -17.55 1.40
N SER A 141 -6.16 -17.76 2.09
CA SER A 141 -7.31 -18.50 1.57
C SER A 141 -8.62 -17.80 1.96
N LYS A 142 -9.53 -17.65 0.99
CA LYS A 142 -10.87 -17.11 1.19
C LYS A 142 -11.88 -18.01 0.48
N ASN A 143 -12.93 -18.44 1.20
CA ASN A 143 -13.99 -19.32 0.67
C ASN A 143 -13.46 -20.54 -0.10
N GLY A 144 -12.41 -21.19 0.43
CA GLY A 144 -11.79 -22.37 -0.18
C GLY A 144 -10.81 -22.09 -1.34
N VAL A 145 -10.70 -20.85 -1.80
CA VAL A 145 -9.73 -20.44 -2.84
C VAL A 145 -8.42 -20.07 -2.17
N ARG A 146 -7.36 -20.85 -2.41
CA ARG A 146 -5.99 -20.57 -1.93
C ARG A 146 -5.34 -19.54 -2.85
N GLN A 147 -5.64 -18.26 -2.63
CA GLN A 147 -5.26 -17.17 -3.53
C GLN A 147 -3.75 -17.03 -3.72
N GLY A 148 -2.96 -17.11 -2.64
CA GLY A 148 -1.50 -17.01 -2.75
C GLY A 148 -0.88 -18.11 -3.63
N THR A 149 -1.32 -19.38 -3.44
CA THR A 149 -0.87 -20.51 -4.28
C THR A 149 -1.35 -20.37 -5.73
N LEU A 150 -2.60 -19.97 -5.93
CA LEU A 150 -3.18 -19.78 -7.26
C LEU A 150 -2.44 -18.67 -8.02
N PHE A 151 -2.13 -17.57 -7.37
CA PHE A 151 -1.38 -16.47 -7.94
C PHE A 151 0.03 -16.89 -8.35
N ARG A 152 0.76 -17.57 -7.46
CA ARG A 152 2.08 -18.14 -7.78
C ARG A 152 2.03 -19.02 -9.02
N ASN A 153 1.04 -19.92 -9.10
CA ASN A 153 0.90 -20.85 -10.23
C ASN A 153 0.54 -20.12 -11.52
N THR A 154 -0.27 -19.07 -11.45
CA THR A 154 -0.63 -18.24 -12.60
C THR A 154 0.58 -17.46 -13.11
N LEU A 155 1.34 -16.82 -12.22
CA LEU A 155 2.60 -16.16 -12.59
C LEU A 155 3.61 -17.12 -13.21
N TYR A 156 3.76 -18.32 -12.62
CA TYR A 156 4.65 -19.35 -13.19
C TYR A 156 4.26 -19.70 -14.62
N LYS A 157 2.97 -19.92 -14.89
CA LYS A 157 2.47 -20.24 -16.24
C LYS A 157 2.64 -19.08 -17.22
N ARG A 158 2.47 -17.83 -16.75
CA ARG A 158 2.51 -16.63 -17.61
C ARG A 158 3.92 -16.09 -17.86
N ARG A 159 4.82 -16.19 -16.86
CA ARG A 159 6.10 -15.48 -16.86
C ARG A 159 7.30 -16.35 -16.46
N GLY A 160 7.06 -17.59 -16.10
CA GLY A 160 8.10 -18.56 -15.76
C GLY A 160 8.60 -18.49 -14.32
N ARG A 161 9.47 -19.46 -13.99
CA ARG A 161 9.98 -19.67 -12.61
C ARG A 161 10.77 -18.48 -12.08
N ARG A 162 11.70 -17.97 -12.88
CA ARG A 162 12.58 -16.86 -12.48
C ARG A 162 11.79 -15.60 -12.12
N TYR A 163 10.69 -15.32 -12.83
CA TYR A 163 9.82 -14.18 -12.51
C TYR A 163 9.09 -14.37 -11.18
N VAL A 164 8.69 -15.59 -10.85
CA VAL A 164 8.06 -15.91 -9.54
C VAL A 164 9.06 -15.73 -8.39
N GLU A 165 10.31 -16.15 -8.58
CA GLU A 165 11.37 -15.97 -7.59
C GLU A 165 11.63 -14.48 -7.36
N LEU A 166 11.77 -13.70 -8.43
CA LEU A 166 11.96 -12.25 -8.36
C LEU A 166 10.74 -11.53 -7.74
N MET A 167 9.51 -11.98 -8.03
CA MET A 167 8.31 -11.42 -7.39
C MET A 167 8.27 -11.68 -5.87
N GLN A 168 8.82 -12.81 -5.40
CA GLN A 168 8.98 -13.03 -3.96
C GLN A 168 9.98 -12.04 -3.37
N GLU A 169 11.11 -11.79 -4.04
CA GLU A 169 12.09 -10.78 -3.62
C GLU A 169 11.47 -9.38 -3.60
N PHE A 170 10.62 -9.06 -4.58
CA PHE A 170 9.87 -7.81 -4.60
C PHE A 170 8.97 -7.65 -3.37
N PHE A 171 8.16 -8.67 -3.03
CA PHE A 171 7.32 -8.63 -1.82
C PHE A 171 8.15 -8.52 -0.55
N ASP A 172 9.27 -9.24 -0.48
CA ASP A 172 10.17 -9.20 0.67
C ASP A 172 10.88 -7.85 0.80
N ALA A 173 11.05 -7.12 -0.30
CA ALA A 173 11.65 -5.78 -0.30
C ALA A 173 10.70 -4.67 0.15
N LEU A 174 9.37 -4.86 0.12
CA LEU A 174 8.38 -3.81 0.40
C LEU A 174 8.51 -3.24 1.83
N PRO A 175 8.46 -1.92 2.05
CA PRO A 175 8.32 -1.33 3.38
C PRO A 175 6.97 -1.69 4.00
N VAL A 176 6.80 -1.49 5.31
CA VAL A 176 5.58 -1.88 6.04
C VAL A 176 4.91 -0.74 6.78
N PHE A 177 5.59 0.39 6.96
CA PHE A 177 5.10 1.48 7.79
C PHE A 177 5.56 2.82 7.25
N VAL A 178 4.69 3.81 7.29
CA VAL A 178 5.01 5.21 7.00
C VAL A 178 4.86 6.03 8.27
N LYS A 179 5.89 6.80 8.59
CA LYS A 179 5.86 7.83 9.62
C LYS A 179 6.13 9.18 9.00
N HIS A 180 5.21 10.10 9.20
CA HIS A 180 5.36 11.51 8.92
C HIS A 180 4.97 12.31 10.17
N GLU A 181 5.37 13.56 10.29
CA GLU A 181 5.01 14.40 11.45
C GLU A 181 3.49 14.57 11.63
N HIS A 182 2.72 14.43 10.54
CA HIS A 182 1.28 14.70 10.52
C HIS A 182 0.40 13.47 10.37
N PHE A 183 0.98 12.30 10.15
CA PHE A 183 0.25 11.06 10.09
C PHE A 183 1.15 9.85 10.28
N LEU A 184 0.55 8.74 10.66
CA LEU A 184 1.13 7.41 10.62
C LEU A 184 0.29 6.56 9.67
N ALA A 185 0.94 5.72 8.85
CA ALA A 185 0.21 4.80 7.99
C ALA A 185 0.83 3.40 8.00
N VAL A 186 -0.02 2.40 8.03
CA VAL A 186 0.35 0.98 8.03
C VAL A 186 -0.80 0.17 7.43
N HIS A 187 -0.52 -1.00 6.85
CA HIS A 187 -1.57 -1.76 6.19
C HIS A 187 -2.73 -2.13 7.13
N ALA A 188 -2.49 -2.84 8.24
CA ALA A 188 -3.58 -3.37 9.06
C ALA A 188 -3.81 -2.61 10.37
N GLY A 189 -2.79 -2.36 11.15
CA GLY A 189 -2.94 -1.67 12.42
C GLY A 189 -1.71 -1.84 13.33
N PRO A 190 -1.75 -1.26 14.53
CA PRO A 190 -0.66 -1.40 15.47
C PRO A 190 -0.49 -2.83 15.98
N ALA A 191 0.73 -3.15 16.40
CA ALA A 191 0.94 -4.32 17.22
C ALA A 191 0.35 -4.13 18.62
N ARG A 192 0.02 -5.23 19.28
CA ARG A 192 -0.45 -5.25 20.66
C ARG A 192 0.59 -4.61 21.59
N GLY A 193 0.15 -3.63 22.37
CA GLY A 193 1.02 -2.84 23.22
C GLY A 193 1.83 -1.77 22.51
N GLY A 194 1.54 -1.49 21.23
CA GLY A 194 2.25 -0.55 20.38
C GLY A 194 3.49 -1.16 19.70
N ILE A 195 4.24 -0.32 19.01
CA ILE A 195 5.50 -0.72 18.36
C ILE A 195 6.49 0.44 18.34
N SER A 196 7.76 0.16 18.59
CA SER A 196 8.82 1.17 18.56
C SER A 196 9.38 1.37 17.14
N ARG A 197 9.99 2.55 16.91
CA ARG A 197 10.68 2.86 15.66
C ARG A 197 11.73 1.79 15.31
N GLU A 198 12.54 1.39 16.27
CA GLU A 198 13.56 0.35 16.10
C GLU A 198 12.95 -1.00 15.66
N ASN A 199 11.83 -1.39 16.27
CA ASN A 199 11.14 -2.63 15.91
C ASN A 199 10.58 -2.58 14.49
N ILE A 200 10.12 -1.42 14.01
CA ILE A 200 9.66 -1.25 12.62
C ILE A 200 10.85 -1.33 11.66
N ILE A 201 11.95 -0.68 11.98
CA ILE A 201 13.18 -0.75 11.15
C ILE A 201 13.63 -2.21 11.04
N ASN A 202 13.70 -2.93 12.16
CA ASN A 202 14.15 -4.32 12.23
C ASN A 202 13.01 -5.37 12.00
N ILE A 203 11.92 -4.98 11.36
CA ILE A 203 10.69 -5.79 11.29
C ILE A 203 10.90 -7.17 10.66
N ARG A 204 11.85 -7.29 9.71
CA ARG A 204 12.18 -8.55 9.02
C ARG A 204 12.69 -9.64 9.98
N SER A 205 13.31 -9.25 11.08
CA SER A 205 13.74 -10.17 12.15
C SER A 205 12.65 -10.45 13.19
N LYS A 206 11.44 -9.86 13.03
CA LYS A 206 10.34 -9.90 14.00
C LYS A 206 9.03 -10.37 13.36
N PRO A 207 8.95 -11.65 12.93
CA PRO A 207 7.82 -12.16 12.13
C PRO A 207 6.46 -12.00 12.82
N ASP A 208 6.40 -12.10 14.16
CA ASP A 208 5.16 -11.92 14.91
C ASP A 208 4.67 -10.47 14.88
N LEU A 209 5.59 -9.49 14.94
CA LEU A 209 5.23 -8.08 14.80
C LEU A 209 4.84 -7.75 13.36
N LEU A 210 5.59 -8.25 12.37
CA LEU A 210 5.25 -8.10 10.95
C LEU A 210 3.83 -8.61 10.69
N LYS A 211 3.53 -9.82 11.19
CA LYS A 211 2.18 -10.38 11.08
C LYS A 211 1.11 -9.49 11.71
N GLN A 212 1.39 -8.87 12.84
CA GLN A 212 0.44 -7.96 13.48
C GLN A 212 0.21 -6.70 12.64
N LEU A 213 1.28 -6.11 12.09
CA LEU A 213 1.16 -4.92 11.23
C LEU A 213 0.42 -5.18 9.91
N THR A 214 0.32 -6.45 9.48
CA THR A 214 -0.33 -6.83 8.21
C THR A 214 -1.65 -7.58 8.38
N TRP A 215 -2.05 -7.98 9.61
CA TRP A 215 -3.23 -8.82 9.83
C TRP A 215 -4.13 -8.40 10.98
N ASN A 216 -3.68 -7.52 11.88
CA ASN A 216 -4.49 -7.15 13.03
C ASN A 216 -5.73 -6.37 12.61
N ARG A 217 -6.85 -6.61 13.29
CA ARG A 217 -8.12 -5.93 13.06
C ARG A 217 -8.49 -5.08 14.26
N LEU A 218 -9.20 -3.99 14.03
CA LEU A 218 -9.77 -3.20 15.11
C LEU A 218 -10.75 -4.07 15.89
N ASN A 219 -10.63 -4.07 17.22
CA ASN A 219 -11.56 -4.77 18.09
C ASN A 219 -12.93 -4.08 18.04
N GLU A 220 -13.94 -4.79 17.53
CA GLU A 220 -15.31 -4.29 17.38
C GLU A 220 -16.13 -4.46 18.66
N THR A 221 -15.60 -5.16 19.64
CA THR A 221 -16.28 -5.41 20.91
C THR A 221 -15.66 -4.56 22.02
N ARG A 222 -16.39 -4.30 23.09
CA ARG A 222 -15.82 -3.66 24.28
C ARG A 222 -15.07 -4.63 25.20
N SER A 223 -14.90 -5.88 24.75
CA SER A 223 -14.15 -6.90 25.44
C SER A 223 -12.63 -6.72 25.24
N TYR A 224 -11.85 -7.45 26.02
CA TYR A 224 -10.40 -7.46 25.87
C TYR A 224 -10.02 -8.00 24.46
N PRO A 225 -9.20 -7.28 23.67
CA PRO A 225 -8.88 -7.67 22.31
C PRO A 225 -8.07 -8.97 22.28
N SER A 226 -8.35 -9.82 21.29
CA SER A 226 -7.61 -11.04 21.00
C SER A 226 -6.18 -10.73 20.50
N LYS A 227 -5.37 -11.80 20.30
CA LYS A 227 -4.01 -11.65 19.74
C LYS A 227 -4.00 -11.15 18.28
N LYS A 228 -5.15 -11.16 17.61
CA LYS A 228 -5.31 -10.72 16.21
C LYS A 228 -6.01 -9.38 16.09
N GLU A 229 -6.21 -8.70 17.20
CA GLU A 229 -6.93 -7.43 17.25
C GLU A 229 -6.11 -6.37 17.96
N TYR A 230 -6.37 -5.12 17.64
CA TYR A 230 -5.86 -3.96 18.35
C TYR A 230 -7.01 -3.11 18.90
N SER A 231 -6.70 -2.24 19.82
CA SER A 231 -7.62 -1.39 20.56
C SER A 231 -7.14 0.06 20.59
N PRO A 232 -7.95 1.01 21.08
CA PRO A 232 -7.50 2.39 21.34
C PRO A 232 -6.19 2.46 22.12
N TYR A 233 -6.03 1.62 23.13
CA TYR A 233 -4.80 1.54 23.92
C TYR A 233 -3.57 1.23 23.06
N ASP A 234 -3.68 0.32 22.08
CA ASP A 234 -2.55 -0.07 21.22
C ASP A 234 -2.17 1.08 20.27
N LEU A 235 -3.15 1.86 19.80
CA LEU A 235 -2.94 3.08 18.99
C LEU A 235 -2.18 4.14 19.79
N ASP A 236 -2.61 4.43 21.02
CA ASP A 236 -1.98 5.43 21.89
C ASP A 236 -0.57 5.01 22.27
N ARG A 237 -0.39 3.75 22.60
CA ARG A 237 0.94 3.16 22.86
C ARG A 237 1.87 3.30 21.66
N MET A 238 1.38 3.05 20.45
CA MET A 238 2.16 3.21 19.22
C MET A 238 2.58 4.68 19.03
N ARG A 239 1.65 5.64 19.16
CA ARG A 239 1.96 7.08 19.07
C ARG A 239 3.05 7.46 20.06
N MET A 240 2.89 7.04 21.32
CA MET A 240 3.87 7.32 22.38
C MET A 240 5.25 6.71 22.08
N MET A 241 5.32 5.45 21.66
CA MET A 241 6.58 4.76 21.34
C MET A 241 7.28 5.34 20.12
N LEU A 242 6.52 5.89 19.18
CA LEU A 242 7.04 6.60 18.00
C LEU A 242 7.34 8.08 18.28
N ARG A 243 7.11 8.54 19.50
CA ARG A 243 7.28 9.94 19.94
C ARG A 243 6.47 10.92 19.09
N CYS A 244 5.27 10.52 18.74
CA CYS A 244 4.32 11.34 18.00
C CYS A 244 3.34 12.05 18.93
N PRO A 245 2.74 13.16 18.49
CA PRO A 245 1.62 13.79 19.20
C PRO A 245 0.46 12.79 19.42
N PRO A 246 -0.30 12.90 20.52
CA PRO A 246 -1.40 11.97 20.80
C PRO A 246 -2.55 12.05 19.78
N ASP A 247 -2.68 13.19 19.12
CA ASP A 247 -3.72 13.51 18.14
C ASP A 247 -3.31 13.22 16.69
N ILE A 248 -2.09 12.69 16.45
CA ILE A 248 -1.66 12.35 15.09
C ILE A 248 -2.57 11.28 14.46
N PRO A 249 -3.09 11.47 13.24
CA PRO A 249 -3.91 10.48 12.57
C PRO A 249 -3.13 9.18 12.31
N VAL A 250 -3.78 8.05 12.57
CA VAL A 250 -3.31 6.71 12.18
C VAL A 250 -4.23 6.19 11.09
N ILE A 251 -3.67 5.97 9.91
CA ILE A 251 -4.39 5.55 8.70
C ILE A 251 -4.05 4.11 8.39
N VAL A 252 -5.07 3.27 8.26
CA VAL A 252 -4.92 1.84 7.95
C VAL A 252 -5.86 1.43 6.82
N GLY A 253 -5.57 0.30 6.17
CA GLY A 253 -6.44 -0.43 5.25
C GLY A 253 -7.02 -1.70 5.90
N HIS A 254 -6.97 -2.83 5.18
CA HIS A 254 -7.17 -4.21 5.64
C HIS A 254 -8.52 -4.57 6.24
N ASN A 255 -9.17 -3.68 6.97
CA ASN A 255 -10.32 -3.99 7.81
C ASN A 255 -11.57 -3.17 7.46
N PRO A 256 -12.18 -3.40 6.28
CA PRO A 256 -13.40 -2.68 5.90
C PRO A 256 -14.53 -3.00 6.87
N MET A 257 -15.23 -1.97 7.34
CA MET A 257 -16.29 -2.07 8.33
C MET A 257 -17.66 -2.13 7.67
N TRP A 258 -17.87 -3.08 6.73
CA TRP A 258 -19.10 -3.20 5.92
C TRP A 258 -20.41 -3.32 6.70
N LYS A 259 -20.34 -3.64 8.00
CA LYS A 259 -21.51 -3.65 8.88
C LYS A 259 -21.93 -2.26 9.37
N ILE A 260 -21.05 -1.29 9.18
CA ILE A 260 -21.27 0.13 9.49
C ILE A 260 -21.45 0.83 8.14
N ASP A 261 -22.19 1.92 8.10
CA ASP A 261 -22.44 2.65 6.85
C ASP A 261 -21.11 2.85 6.07
N ASP A 262 -21.07 2.39 4.81
CA ASP A 262 -19.88 2.27 3.97
C ASP A 262 -19.94 3.16 2.72
N LYS A 263 -20.84 4.12 2.65
CA LYS A 263 -21.09 4.95 1.46
C LYS A 263 -19.80 5.49 0.82
N ASP A 264 -18.82 5.81 1.65
CA ASP A 264 -17.60 6.45 1.23
C ASP A 264 -16.37 5.54 1.34
N SER A 265 -16.54 4.28 1.79
CA SER A 265 -15.44 3.31 2.02
C SER A 265 -14.32 3.86 2.91
N ILE A 266 -14.66 4.74 3.84
CA ILE A 266 -13.77 5.29 4.86
C ILE A 266 -14.50 5.38 6.20
N TRP A 267 -13.83 4.96 7.24
CA TRP A 267 -14.37 4.97 8.60
C TRP A 267 -13.41 5.68 9.54
N THR A 268 -13.95 6.56 10.34
CA THR A 268 -13.14 7.36 11.27
C THR A 268 -13.64 7.20 12.69
N ASN A 269 -12.70 7.16 13.63
CA ASN A 269 -12.97 7.21 15.07
C ASN A 269 -13.96 6.15 15.59
N LEU A 270 -13.92 4.94 15.03
CA LEU A 270 -14.78 3.84 15.45
C LEU A 270 -14.34 3.28 16.82
N PHE A 271 -15.31 2.74 17.58
CA PHE A 271 -15.07 1.97 18.82
C PHE A 271 -14.16 2.69 19.83
N ASN A 272 -14.38 3.99 20.02
CA ASN A 272 -13.62 4.89 20.91
C ASN A 272 -12.14 5.07 20.49
N THR A 273 -11.81 4.85 19.24
CA THR A 273 -10.52 5.30 18.69
C THR A 273 -10.61 6.78 18.35
N GLU A 274 -9.59 7.55 18.69
CA GLU A 274 -9.47 8.95 18.28
C GLU A 274 -8.38 9.07 17.20
N ASN A 275 -8.63 9.95 16.22
CA ASN A 275 -7.69 10.20 15.11
C ASN A 275 -7.24 8.89 14.45
N HIS A 276 -8.20 8.00 14.20
CA HIS A 276 -7.99 6.73 13.54
C HIS A 276 -8.86 6.63 12.30
N VAL A 277 -8.26 6.22 11.19
CA VAL A 277 -8.90 6.17 9.87
C VAL A 277 -8.68 4.78 9.27
N ILE A 278 -9.76 4.13 8.90
CA ILE A 278 -9.76 2.91 8.07
C ILE A 278 -10.14 3.31 6.67
N LEU A 279 -9.24 3.10 5.71
CA LEU A 279 -9.37 3.49 4.31
C LEU A 279 -9.40 2.26 3.42
N TYR A 280 -10.46 2.14 2.60
CA TYR A 280 -10.61 1.04 1.66
C TYR A 280 -10.90 1.60 0.26
N SER A 281 -10.00 1.39 -0.69
CA SER A 281 -10.09 2.01 -2.01
C SER A 281 -10.69 1.07 -3.08
N ASP A 282 -11.01 -0.18 -2.73
CA ASP A 282 -11.72 -1.10 -3.62
C ASP A 282 -13.24 -0.94 -3.46
N HIS A 283 -13.86 -0.13 -4.31
CA HIS A 283 -15.29 0.07 -4.34
C HIS A 283 -15.81 0.12 -5.79
N ASN A 284 -17.08 -0.24 -6.00
CA ASN A 284 -17.64 -0.35 -7.36
C ASN A 284 -18.11 0.98 -7.97
N GLU A 285 -18.38 1.98 -7.14
CA GLU A 285 -18.98 3.26 -7.60
C GLU A 285 -18.10 4.46 -7.32
N ILE A 286 -17.46 4.50 -6.17
CA ILE A 286 -16.65 5.61 -5.70
C ILE A 286 -15.32 5.06 -5.20
N CYS A 287 -14.22 5.58 -5.70
CA CYS A 287 -12.90 5.21 -5.22
C CYS A 287 -12.39 6.25 -4.24
N THR A 288 -12.37 5.91 -2.96
CA THR A 288 -11.94 6.82 -1.90
C THR A 288 -10.45 6.73 -1.67
N TYR A 289 -9.83 7.88 -1.49
CA TYR A 289 -8.45 8.03 -1.09
C TYR A 289 -8.31 9.22 -0.13
N VAL A 290 -7.18 9.31 0.55
CA VAL A 290 -6.87 10.42 1.45
C VAL A 290 -5.77 11.27 0.85
N SER A 291 -5.96 12.59 0.85
CA SER A 291 -4.94 13.57 0.53
C SER A 291 -4.56 14.37 1.77
N ILE A 292 -3.25 14.56 1.97
CA ILE A 292 -2.69 15.42 3.03
C ILE A 292 -1.80 16.42 2.32
N ASP A 293 -2.28 17.66 2.19
CA ASP A 293 -1.60 18.71 1.44
C ASP A 293 -0.42 19.35 2.20
N SER A 294 0.33 20.21 1.53
CA SER A 294 1.46 20.93 2.10
C SER A 294 1.10 21.82 3.30
N SER A 295 -0.17 22.20 3.45
CA SER A 295 -0.70 22.89 4.63
C SER A 295 -1.17 21.91 5.72
N LYS A 296 -0.91 20.59 5.51
CA LYS A 296 -1.14 19.51 6.47
C LYS A 296 -2.62 19.22 6.73
N ARG A 297 -3.48 19.64 5.80
CA ARG A 297 -4.91 19.36 5.86
C ARG A 297 -5.19 17.96 5.37
N PHE A 298 -5.81 17.17 6.24
CA PHE A 298 -6.36 15.88 5.92
C PHE A 298 -7.66 16.06 5.13
N GLN A 299 -7.75 15.48 3.94
CA GLN A 299 -8.92 15.55 3.08
C GLN A 299 -9.28 14.16 2.56
N VAL A 300 -10.54 13.81 2.73
CA VAL A 300 -11.11 12.63 2.05
C VAL A 300 -11.49 13.02 0.64
N LYS A 301 -11.03 12.25 -0.33
CA LYS A 301 -11.26 12.47 -1.75
C LYS A 301 -11.97 11.28 -2.37
N HIS A 302 -12.77 11.54 -3.39
CA HIS A 302 -13.58 10.54 -4.08
C HIS A 302 -13.34 10.61 -5.57
N ALA A 303 -12.52 9.70 -6.10
CA ALA A 303 -12.31 9.59 -7.53
C ALA A 303 -13.53 8.94 -8.21
N ASN A 304 -14.03 9.56 -9.25
CA ASN A 304 -15.20 9.08 -9.98
C ASN A 304 -14.82 7.95 -10.94
N LEU A 305 -15.44 6.78 -10.80
CA LEU A 305 -15.26 5.62 -11.67
C LEU A 305 -16.05 5.73 -12.99
N LYS A 306 -16.98 6.67 -13.13
CA LYS A 306 -17.71 6.93 -14.38
C LYS A 306 -16.78 7.61 -15.36
N GLU A 307 -16.47 6.94 -16.46
CA GLU A 307 -15.53 7.32 -17.48
C GLU A 307 -15.63 8.80 -17.90
N LYS A 308 -14.63 9.60 -17.56
CA LYS A 308 -14.22 10.68 -18.46
C LYS A 308 -13.44 10.00 -19.60
N LYS A 309 -13.91 10.16 -20.85
CA LYS A 309 -13.24 9.68 -22.09
C LYS A 309 -11.88 10.36 -22.34
N GLN A 310 -11.08 10.56 -21.33
CA GLN A 310 -9.69 10.94 -21.52
C GLN A 310 -8.86 9.67 -21.58
N LYS A 311 -8.18 9.46 -22.72
CA LYS A 311 -7.19 8.38 -22.84
C LYS A 311 -6.18 8.53 -21.71
N PHE A 312 -6.22 7.58 -20.78
CA PHE A 312 -5.16 7.41 -19.80
C PHE A 312 -3.94 6.87 -20.57
N VAL A 313 -3.02 7.74 -20.86
CA VAL A 313 -1.77 7.40 -21.53
C VAL A 313 -0.67 7.51 -20.47
N LEU A 314 -0.37 6.39 -19.81
CA LEU A 314 0.97 6.16 -19.32
C LEU A 314 1.80 6.00 -20.60
N GLY A 315 2.83 6.84 -20.83
CA GLY A 315 3.63 6.81 -22.06
C GLY A 315 4.05 5.38 -22.46
N ASP A 316 4.10 5.08 -23.73
CA ASP A 316 4.64 3.82 -24.23
C ASP A 316 6.16 3.83 -24.04
N TYR A 317 6.69 2.94 -23.16
CA TYR A 317 8.11 2.62 -23.02
C TYR A 317 8.32 1.14 -23.30
#